data_1e619d862e77e7445d44cd26c7af31db
#
_entry.id   1e619d862e77e7445d44cd26c7af31db
#
_cell.length_a   1.000
_cell.length_b   1.000
_cell.length_c   1.000
_cell.angle_alpha   90.00
_cell.angle_beta   90.00
_cell.angle_gamma   90.00
#
_symmetry.space_group_name_H-M   'P 1'
#
loop_
_entity.id
_entity.type
_entity.pdbx_description
1 polymer ?
#
loop_
_entity_poly.entity_id
_entity_poly.type
_entity_poly.pdbx_seq_one_letter_code
_entity_poly.pdbx_strand_id
1 'polypeptide(L)'
;GLGDVYKRQEYQTAKCFPPKNQIFRAIELTPFDEVKVVIIGQDPYHNDNQANGLCFSVSDKVKAPPSLKNIFKELEDDLGIKKTSNELEMWAKQGVLLLNATLTVRAHEANSHKDLGWEQFTDFIIKEISDKKENVVFVLWGAFAQKKAGLIDTSKHFIIQSAHPSPFSVHKGFFGSRPFSKINQFLEEKGKEPINW
;
A
#
# COMPACT_ATOMS: atom_id res chain seq x y z
N GLY A 1 13.06 -17.51 11.81
CA GLY A 1 14.43 -17.02 11.98
C GLY A 1 14.55 -15.98 13.10
N LEU A 2 15.73 -15.41 13.33
CA LEU A 2 15.96 -14.38 14.39
C LEU A 2 14.99 -13.21 14.27
N GLY A 3 14.66 -12.76 13.05
CA GLY A 3 13.69 -11.70 12.83
C GLY A 3 12.29 -12.00 13.37
N ASP A 4 11.86 -13.25 13.36
CA ASP A 4 10.54 -13.66 13.87
C ASP A 4 10.50 -13.62 15.40
N VAL A 5 11.61 -13.95 16.05
CA VAL A 5 11.76 -13.88 17.50
C VAL A 5 11.68 -12.40 17.95
N TYR A 6 12.40 -11.50 17.29
CA TYR A 6 12.38 -10.08 17.61
C TYR A 6 10.99 -9.46 17.40
N LYS A 7 10.29 -9.80 16.32
CA LYS A 7 8.93 -9.32 16.07
C LYS A 7 7.95 -9.78 17.15
N ARG A 8 8.04 -11.04 17.58
CA ARG A 8 7.22 -11.57 18.68
C ARG A 8 7.53 -10.87 20.00
N GLN A 9 8.80 -10.64 20.27
CA GLN A 9 9.27 -9.95 21.47
C GLN A 9 8.77 -8.50 21.51
N GLU A 10 8.81 -7.78 20.39
CA GLU A 10 8.28 -6.41 20.29
C GLU A 10 6.82 -6.31 20.74
N TYR A 11 5.95 -7.21 20.27
CA TYR A 11 4.53 -7.23 20.68
C TYR A 11 4.30 -7.69 22.12
N GLN A 12 5.30 -8.29 22.77
CA GLN A 12 5.23 -8.67 24.19
C GLN A 12 5.70 -7.53 25.11
N THR A 13 6.66 -6.72 24.66
CA THR A 13 7.37 -5.73 25.49
C THR A 13 6.98 -4.29 25.18
N ALA A 14 6.38 -4.03 24.02
CA ALA A 14 5.98 -2.71 23.56
C ALA A 14 4.60 -2.74 22.91
N LYS A 15 3.93 -1.60 22.89
CA LYS A 15 2.72 -1.44 22.09
C LYS A 15 3.12 -1.30 20.62
N CYS A 16 2.58 -2.17 19.76
CA CYS A 16 2.87 -2.18 18.33
C CYS A 16 1.59 -2.14 17.50
N PHE A 17 1.73 -1.69 16.26
CA PHE A 17 0.66 -1.62 15.27
C PHE A 17 1.06 -2.30 13.97
N PRO A 18 0.07 -2.79 13.20
CA PRO A 18 -1.34 -2.96 13.55
C PRO A 18 -1.55 -4.05 14.62
N PRO A 19 -2.79 -4.28 15.12
CA PRO A 19 -3.08 -5.46 15.95
C PRO A 19 -2.58 -6.75 15.29
N LYS A 20 -2.14 -7.72 16.08
CA LYS A 20 -1.51 -8.96 15.58
C LYS A 20 -2.32 -9.68 14.50
N ASN A 21 -3.64 -9.72 14.66
CA ASN A 21 -4.55 -10.35 13.71
C ASN A 21 -4.75 -9.57 12.40
N GLN A 22 -4.14 -8.40 12.26
CA GLN A 22 -4.22 -7.56 11.07
C GLN A 22 -2.87 -7.39 10.35
N ILE A 23 -1.79 -7.98 10.85
CA ILE A 23 -0.45 -7.83 10.27
C ILE A 23 -0.42 -8.27 8.79
N PHE A 24 -1.09 -9.37 8.45
CA PHE A 24 -1.13 -9.95 7.11
C PHE A 24 -2.42 -9.66 6.34
N ARG A 25 -3.23 -8.73 6.82
CA ARG A 25 -4.54 -8.44 6.24
C ARG A 25 -4.50 -8.10 4.75
N ALA A 26 -3.47 -7.39 4.29
CA ALA A 26 -3.32 -7.05 2.87
C ALA A 26 -3.24 -8.30 1.98
N ILE A 27 -2.46 -9.30 2.41
CA ILE A 27 -2.27 -10.56 1.69
C ILE A 27 -3.51 -11.45 1.80
N GLU A 28 -4.18 -11.45 2.95
CA GLU A 28 -5.39 -12.23 3.18
C GLU A 28 -6.57 -11.73 2.34
N LEU A 29 -6.75 -10.42 2.23
CA LEU A 29 -7.81 -9.81 1.43
C LEU A 29 -7.54 -9.83 -0.07
N THR A 30 -6.26 -9.84 -0.46
CA THR A 30 -5.83 -9.85 -1.86
C THR A 30 -4.87 -11.01 -2.09
N PRO A 31 -5.40 -12.25 -2.23
CA PRO A 31 -4.58 -13.42 -2.52
C PRO A 31 -3.78 -13.26 -3.83
N PHE A 32 -2.67 -13.97 -3.93
CA PHE A 32 -1.74 -13.86 -5.07
C PHE A 32 -2.42 -13.90 -6.43
N ASP A 33 -3.34 -14.85 -6.64
CA ASP A 33 -4.01 -15.03 -7.93
C ASP A 33 -4.95 -13.86 -8.28
N GLU A 34 -5.44 -13.14 -7.29
CA GLU A 34 -6.38 -12.03 -7.47
C GLU A 34 -5.70 -10.67 -7.63
N VAL A 35 -4.39 -10.57 -7.42
CA VAL A 35 -3.65 -9.29 -7.50
C VAL A 35 -3.72 -8.73 -8.92
N LYS A 36 -4.29 -7.53 -9.05
CA LYS A 36 -4.33 -6.70 -10.26
C LYS A 36 -3.47 -5.46 -10.14
N VAL A 37 -3.42 -4.89 -8.94
CA VAL A 37 -2.72 -3.64 -8.62
C VAL A 37 -1.94 -3.85 -7.32
N VAL A 38 -0.73 -3.31 -7.24
CA VAL A 38 0.07 -3.27 -6.02
C VAL A 38 0.36 -1.81 -5.69
N ILE A 39 -0.10 -1.34 -4.53
CA ILE A 39 0.26 -0.03 -3.99
C ILE A 39 1.24 -0.26 -2.83
N ILE A 40 2.42 0.35 -2.90
CA ILE A 40 3.48 0.13 -1.92
C ILE A 40 3.55 1.32 -0.96
N GLY A 41 3.27 1.05 0.32
CA GLY A 41 3.53 1.97 1.42
C GLY A 41 4.88 1.69 2.10
N GLN A 42 5.30 2.53 3.03
CA GLN A 42 6.55 2.35 3.76
C GLN A 42 6.35 1.51 5.02
N ASP A 43 5.71 2.06 6.03
CA ASP A 43 5.38 1.40 7.29
C ASP A 43 3.97 1.80 7.76
N PRO A 44 3.37 1.06 8.71
CA PRO A 44 2.04 1.39 9.22
C PRO A 44 2.01 2.75 9.91
N TYR A 45 0.83 3.36 10.00
CA TYR A 45 0.60 4.49 10.90
C TYR A 45 0.97 4.10 12.33
N HIS A 46 1.70 4.97 13.02
CA HIS A 46 2.22 4.69 14.36
C HIS A 46 1.40 5.32 15.51
N ASN A 47 0.33 6.04 15.19
CA ASN A 47 -0.59 6.58 16.20
C ASN A 47 -1.73 5.60 16.50
N ASP A 48 -2.31 5.77 17.69
CA ASP A 48 -3.38 4.90 18.18
C ASP A 48 -4.56 4.82 17.21
N ASN A 49 -5.11 3.61 17.04
CA ASN A 49 -6.31 3.30 16.28
C ASN A 49 -6.26 3.62 14.77
N GLN A 50 -5.09 3.86 14.18
CA GLN A 50 -4.97 4.17 12.76
C GLN A 50 -4.67 2.93 11.90
N ALA A 51 -3.52 2.26 12.13
CA ALA A 51 -3.10 1.14 11.30
C ALA A 51 -4.07 -0.06 11.40
N ASN A 52 -4.48 -0.57 10.26
CA ASN A 52 -5.40 -1.70 10.14
C ASN A 52 -4.92 -2.80 9.18
N GLY A 53 -3.62 -2.85 8.87
CA GLY A 53 -3.01 -3.87 8.02
C GLY A 53 -3.04 -3.60 6.53
N LEU A 54 -3.68 -2.52 6.09
CA LEU A 54 -3.68 -2.05 4.70
C LEU A 54 -2.96 -0.71 4.62
N CYS A 55 -2.01 -0.55 3.69
CA CYS A 55 -1.31 0.72 3.58
C CYS A 55 -2.28 1.88 3.26
N PHE A 56 -2.04 3.04 3.87
CA PHE A 56 -2.86 4.26 3.80
C PHE A 56 -4.25 4.17 4.44
N SER A 57 -4.81 2.98 4.65
CA SER A 57 -6.14 2.75 5.20
C SER A 57 -6.21 3.01 6.70
N VAL A 58 -7.33 3.56 7.16
CA VAL A 58 -7.68 3.65 8.57
C VAL A 58 -9.15 3.27 8.77
N SER A 59 -9.52 2.91 9.99
CA SER A 59 -10.92 2.68 10.35
C SER A 59 -11.75 3.97 10.19
N ASP A 60 -13.02 3.83 9.83
CA ASP A 60 -13.98 4.95 9.74
C ASP A 60 -14.23 5.66 11.09
N LYS A 61 -13.78 5.05 12.19
CA LYS A 61 -13.84 5.66 13.54
C LYS A 61 -12.80 6.75 13.78
N VAL A 62 -11.80 6.86 12.90
CA VAL A 62 -10.74 7.87 13.02
C VAL A 62 -10.72 8.78 11.78
N LYS A 63 -10.25 10.01 11.99
CA LYS A 63 -10.10 10.97 10.88
C LYS A 63 -9.06 10.45 9.89
N ALA A 64 -9.33 10.65 8.60
CA ALA A 64 -8.36 10.34 7.56
C ALA A 64 -7.04 11.10 7.81
N PRO A 65 -5.90 10.38 7.87
CA PRO A 65 -4.59 11.02 7.92
C PRO A 65 -4.33 11.89 6.70
N PRO A 66 -3.39 12.84 6.77
CA PRO A 66 -3.15 13.80 5.68
C PRO A 66 -2.88 13.16 4.32
N SER A 67 -2.07 12.09 4.26
CA SER A 67 -1.80 11.37 3.01
C SER A 67 -3.06 10.75 2.41
N LEU A 68 -3.92 10.14 3.25
CA LEU A 68 -5.18 9.55 2.79
C LEU A 68 -6.15 10.61 2.27
N LYS A 69 -6.24 11.77 2.93
CA LYS A 69 -7.03 12.91 2.44
C LYS A 69 -6.59 13.34 1.04
N ASN A 70 -5.27 13.39 0.83
CA ASN A 70 -4.71 13.78 -0.47
C ASN A 70 -4.97 12.72 -1.55
N ILE A 71 -4.92 11.43 -1.18
CA ILE A 71 -5.32 10.33 -2.07
C ILE A 71 -6.78 10.49 -2.49
N PHE A 72 -7.68 10.77 -1.55
CA PHE A 72 -9.09 10.96 -1.85
C PHE A 72 -9.36 12.23 -2.67
N LYS A 73 -8.61 13.31 -2.41
CA LYS A 73 -8.69 14.50 -3.23
C LYS A 73 -8.29 14.22 -4.69
N GLU A 74 -7.21 13.52 -4.91
CA GLU A 74 -6.78 13.14 -6.26
C GLU A 74 -7.79 12.20 -6.93
N LEU A 75 -8.39 11.28 -6.18
CA LEU A 75 -9.45 10.42 -6.69
C LEU A 75 -10.68 11.22 -7.17
N GLU A 76 -11.09 12.22 -6.39
CA GLU A 76 -12.19 13.11 -6.76
C GLU A 76 -11.82 13.95 -8.00
N ASP A 77 -10.61 14.49 -8.05
CA ASP A 77 -10.13 15.30 -9.18
C ASP A 77 -9.94 14.43 -10.46
N ASP A 78 -9.54 13.17 -10.32
CA ASP A 78 -9.30 12.25 -11.43
C ASP A 78 -10.59 11.65 -12.00
N LEU A 79 -11.46 11.12 -11.15
CA LEU A 79 -12.64 10.33 -11.54
C LEU A 79 -13.98 10.92 -11.07
N GLY A 80 -13.97 12.01 -10.32
CA GLY A 80 -15.20 12.57 -9.73
C GLY A 80 -15.79 11.74 -8.59
N ILE A 81 -15.03 10.77 -8.07
CA ILE A 81 -15.49 9.87 -7.01
C ILE A 81 -15.18 10.47 -5.64
N LYS A 82 -16.22 10.66 -4.85
CA LYS A 82 -16.13 11.14 -3.48
C LYS A 82 -16.16 9.96 -2.52
N LYS A 83 -15.05 9.70 -1.84
CA LYS A 83 -15.02 8.62 -0.84
C LYS A 83 -15.74 9.02 0.43
N THR A 84 -16.55 8.10 0.93
CA THR A 84 -17.30 8.23 2.18
C THR A 84 -16.70 7.40 3.32
N SER A 85 -15.80 6.47 3.00
CA SER A 85 -15.11 5.58 3.95
C SER A 85 -13.60 5.80 3.90
N ASN A 86 -12.97 5.84 5.07
CA ASN A 86 -11.51 5.87 5.22
C ASN A 86 -10.89 4.46 5.14
N GLU A 87 -11.73 3.44 5.16
CA GLU A 87 -11.34 2.04 5.05
C GLU A 87 -11.19 1.66 3.57
N LEU A 88 -10.03 1.13 3.19
CA LEU A 88 -9.72 0.74 1.81
C LEU A 88 -9.95 -0.76 1.55
N GLU A 89 -10.66 -1.45 2.43
CA GLU A 89 -10.94 -2.88 2.30
C GLU A 89 -11.62 -3.23 0.97
N MET A 90 -12.52 -2.37 0.48
CA MET A 90 -13.20 -2.59 -0.79
C MET A 90 -12.27 -2.54 -2.00
N TRP A 91 -11.18 -1.78 -1.91
CA TRP A 91 -10.13 -1.82 -2.93
C TRP A 91 -9.37 -3.16 -2.88
N ALA A 92 -8.99 -3.58 -1.66
CA ALA A 92 -8.28 -4.84 -1.46
C ALA A 92 -9.07 -6.04 -1.99
N LYS A 93 -10.36 -6.10 -1.74
CA LYS A 93 -11.25 -7.17 -2.22
C LYS A 93 -11.42 -7.23 -3.74
N GLN A 94 -11.06 -6.17 -4.44
CA GLN A 94 -11.08 -6.12 -5.91
C GLN A 94 -9.71 -6.43 -6.56
N GLY A 95 -8.71 -6.78 -5.78
CA GLY A 95 -7.38 -7.11 -6.29
C GLY A 95 -6.34 -6.01 -6.15
N VAL A 96 -6.58 -5.00 -5.32
CA VAL A 96 -5.59 -3.97 -4.96
C VAL A 96 -4.83 -4.41 -3.71
N LEU A 97 -3.62 -4.91 -3.90
CA LEU A 97 -2.73 -5.27 -2.79
C LEU A 97 -2.14 -3.99 -2.17
N LEU A 98 -2.64 -3.64 -0.99
CA LEU A 98 -2.23 -2.46 -0.22
C LEU A 98 -1.11 -2.83 0.76
N LEU A 99 0.11 -2.93 0.25
CA LEU A 99 1.26 -3.53 0.94
C LEU A 99 2.21 -2.48 1.50
N ASN A 100 2.40 -2.44 2.81
CA ASN A 100 3.54 -1.74 3.41
C ASN A 100 4.80 -2.59 3.27
N ALA A 101 5.95 -1.96 3.03
CA ALA A 101 7.24 -2.64 2.98
C ALA A 101 7.62 -3.20 4.35
N THR A 102 7.32 -2.47 5.42
CA THR A 102 7.43 -2.91 6.81
C THR A 102 6.03 -3.10 7.37
N LEU A 103 5.70 -4.30 7.85
CA LEU A 103 4.32 -4.65 8.21
C LEU A 103 3.93 -4.29 9.64
N THR A 104 4.89 -3.92 10.48
CA THR A 104 4.66 -3.53 11.87
C THR A 104 5.44 -2.27 12.24
N VAL A 105 5.00 -1.61 13.30
CA VAL A 105 5.65 -0.42 13.85
C VAL A 105 5.41 -0.36 15.35
N ARG A 106 6.39 0.18 16.12
CA ARG A 106 6.17 0.50 17.52
C ARG A 106 5.35 1.77 17.65
N ALA A 107 4.43 1.81 18.62
CA ALA A 107 3.57 2.96 18.86
C ALA A 107 4.39 4.25 19.02
N HIS A 108 3.98 5.28 18.27
CA HIS A 108 4.56 6.63 18.27
C HIS A 108 6.01 6.74 17.75
N GLU A 109 6.56 5.65 17.19
CA GLU A 109 7.94 5.60 16.69
C GLU A 109 7.98 5.19 15.21
N ALA A 110 7.85 6.16 14.30
CA ALA A 110 7.93 5.90 12.86
C ALA A 110 9.24 5.18 12.48
N ASN A 111 9.16 4.25 11.54
CA ASN A 111 10.29 3.44 11.06
C ASN A 111 10.97 2.55 12.13
N SER A 112 10.39 2.39 13.31
CA SER A 112 11.00 1.62 14.42
C SER A 112 11.29 0.16 14.08
N HIS A 113 10.57 -0.44 13.14
CA HIS A 113 10.74 -1.83 12.74
C HIS A 113 11.38 -2.03 11.35
N LYS A 114 11.97 -0.99 10.76
CA LYS A 114 12.59 -1.05 9.41
C LYS A 114 13.67 -2.13 9.27
N ASP A 115 14.40 -2.43 10.35
CA ASP A 115 15.53 -3.36 10.34
C ASP A 115 15.17 -4.77 10.87
N LEU A 116 13.87 -5.08 11.06
CA LEU A 116 13.41 -6.37 11.57
C LEU A 116 13.19 -7.45 10.48
N GLY A 117 13.66 -7.23 9.26
CA GLY A 117 13.58 -8.20 8.17
C GLY A 117 12.23 -8.23 7.43
N TRP A 118 11.32 -7.29 7.68
CA TRP A 118 10.06 -7.20 6.94
C TRP A 118 10.28 -6.92 5.45
N GLU A 119 11.23 -6.05 5.10
CA GLU A 119 11.46 -5.70 3.69
C GLU A 119 11.94 -6.88 2.86
N GLN A 120 12.71 -7.81 3.43
CA GLN A 120 13.09 -9.05 2.73
C GLN A 120 11.85 -9.87 2.35
N PHE A 121 10.89 -9.97 3.24
CA PHE A 121 9.64 -10.69 3.01
C PHE A 121 8.75 -9.97 1.98
N THR A 122 8.56 -8.67 2.12
CA THR A 122 7.71 -7.90 1.21
C THR A 122 8.35 -7.71 -0.18
N ASP A 123 9.66 -7.55 -0.26
CA ASP A 123 10.39 -7.55 -1.53
C ASP A 123 10.27 -8.91 -2.24
N PHE A 124 10.29 -10.01 -1.50
CA PHE A 124 10.02 -11.33 -2.04
C PHE A 124 8.60 -11.41 -2.65
N ILE A 125 7.59 -10.89 -1.96
CA ILE A 125 6.21 -10.86 -2.49
C ILE A 125 6.13 -10.05 -3.78
N ILE A 126 6.73 -8.86 -3.81
CA ILE A 126 6.74 -8.00 -5.01
C ILE A 126 7.41 -8.73 -6.18
N LYS A 127 8.55 -9.37 -5.92
CA LYS A 127 9.29 -10.11 -6.93
C LYS A 127 8.52 -11.33 -7.44
N GLU A 128 7.89 -12.10 -6.56
CA GLU A 128 7.05 -13.25 -6.94
C GLU A 128 5.88 -12.82 -7.83
N ILE A 129 5.22 -11.72 -7.51
CA ILE A 129 4.17 -11.15 -8.35
C ILE A 129 4.73 -10.74 -9.71
N SER A 130 5.88 -10.06 -9.73
CA SER A 130 6.53 -9.65 -10.96
C SER A 130 6.95 -10.84 -11.84
N ASP A 131 7.52 -11.87 -11.24
CA ASP A 131 8.06 -13.01 -11.98
C ASP A 131 6.96 -13.94 -12.51
N LYS A 132 5.90 -14.16 -11.73
CA LYS A 132 4.89 -15.21 -11.99
C LYS A 132 3.56 -14.70 -12.54
N LYS A 133 3.32 -13.40 -12.51
CA LYS A 133 2.09 -12.81 -13.07
C LYS A 133 2.41 -11.94 -14.29
N GLU A 134 1.37 -11.52 -14.97
CA GLU A 134 1.43 -10.60 -16.10
C GLU A 134 0.38 -9.50 -15.96
N ASN A 135 0.68 -8.34 -16.54
CA ASN A 135 -0.26 -7.22 -16.59
C ASN A 135 -0.77 -6.77 -15.21
N VAL A 136 0.14 -6.69 -14.24
CA VAL A 136 -0.11 -6.08 -12.93
C VAL A 136 0.33 -4.62 -12.98
N VAL A 137 -0.41 -3.74 -12.32
CA VAL A 137 -0.04 -2.33 -12.16
C VAL A 137 0.64 -2.15 -10.81
N PHE A 138 1.88 -1.66 -10.81
CA PHE A 138 2.60 -1.30 -9.59
C PHE A 138 2.58 0.22 -9.41
N VAL A 139 2.08 0.67 -8.28
CA VAL A 139 1.94 2.09 -7.94
C VAL A 139 3.01 2.47 -6.92
N LEU A 140 3.95 3.31 -7.33
CA LEU A 140 5.12 3.70 -6.56
C LEU A 140 5.06 5.20 -6.25
N TRP A 141 4.46 5.54 -5.12
CA TRP A 141 4.33 6.91 -4.64
C TRP A 141 5.50 7.30 -3.73
N GLY A 142 6.34 8.21 -4.21
CA GLY A 142 7.49 8.73 -3.49
C GLY A 142 8.77 7.92 -3.67
N ALA A 143 9.89 8.51 -3.25
CA ALA A 143 11.22 7.96 -3.48
C ALA A 143 11.44 6.58 -2.84
N PHE A 144 10.87 6.34 -1.67
CA PHE A 144 10.99 5.05 -0.99
C PHE A 144 10.38 3.92 -1.82
N ALA A 145 9.12 4.08 -2.25
CA ALA A 145 8.44 3.08 -3.08
C ALA A 145 9.11 2.92 -4.45
N GLN A 146 9.60 4.01 -5.05
CA GLN A 146 10.27 3.98 -6.36
C GLN A 146 11.56 3.15 -6.35
N LYS A 147 12.22 2.97 -5.21
CA LYS A 147 13.37 2.06 -5.09
C LYS A 147 13.00 0.60 -5.36
N LYS A 148 11.73 0.23 -5.21
CA LYS A 148 11.24 -1.12 -5.49
C LYS A 148 11.09 -1.41 -7.00
N ALA A 149 11.19 -0.39 -7.87
CA ALA A 149 11.10 -0.56 -9.32
C ALA A 149 12.10 -1.59 -9.88
N GLY A 150 13.27 -1.71 -9.27
CA GLY A 150 14.27 -2.72 -9.65
C GLY A 150 13.85 -4.17 -9.45
N LEU A 151 12.76 -4.43 -8.70
CA LEU A 151 12.19 -5.76 -8.48
C LEU A 151 11.15 -6.13 -9.55
N ILE A 152 10.75 -5.18 -10.39
CA ILE A 152 9.59 -5.30 -11.28
C ILE A 152 10.04 -5.39 -12.72
N ASP A 153 9.57 -6.43 -13.42
CA ASP A 153 9.78 -6.59 -14.86
C ASP A 153 8.83 -5.69 -15.65
N THR A 154 9.37 -4.59 -16.16
CA THR A 154 8.59 -3.59 -16.91
C THR A 154 8.17 -4.05 -18.30
N SER A 155 8.69 -5.16 -18.81
CA SER A 155 8.22 -5.77 -20.06
C SER A 155 6.88 -6.48 -19.88
N LYS A 156 6.53 -6.85 -18.66
CA LYS A 156 5.31 -7.60 -18.30
C LYS A 156 4.28 -6.77 -17.53
N HIS A 157 4.71 -5.72 -16.84
CA HIS A 157 3.89 -4.96 -15.91
C HIS A 157 3.95 -3.46 -16.18
N PHE A 158 2.95 -2.75 -15.68
CA PHE A 158 2.87 -1.30 -15.77
C PHE A 158 3.26 -0.67 -14.43
N ILE A 159 4.17 0.30 -14.45
CA ILE A 159 4.57 1.07 -13.28
C ILE A 159 4.02 2.48 -13.38
N ILE A 160 3.29 2.92 -12.36
CA ILE A 160 2.87 4.31 -12.16
C ILE A 160 3.73 4.90 -11.06
N GLN A 161 4.42 5.99 -11.35
CA GLN A 161 5.27 6.70 -10.41
C GLN A 161 4.83 8.16 -10.27
N SER A 162 4.84 8.66 -9.05
CA SER A 162 4.66 10.08 -8.75
C SER A 162 5.30 10.44 -7.40
N ALA A 163 5.23 11.72 -7.03
CA ALA A 163 5.55 12.13 -5.67
C ALA A 163 4.62 11.44 -4.65
N HIS A 164 5.04 11.38 -3.39
CA HIS A 164 4.23 10.81 -2.31
C HIS A 164 3.03 11.70 -1.99
N PRO A 165 1.87 11.14 -1.61
CA PRO A 165 0.67 11.91 -1.26
C PRO A 165 0.77 12.70 0.05
N SER A 166 1.89 12.64 0.78
CA SER A 166 2.06 13.42 1.99
C SER A 166 2.00 14.93 1.72
N PRO A 167 1.56 15.76 2.69
CA PRO A 167 1.55 17.21 2.53
C PRO A 167 2.90 17.82 2.12
N PHE A 168 4.02 17.18 2.50
CA PHE A 168 5.37 17.65 2.17
C PHE A 168 5.75 17.53 0.69
N SER A 169 5.08 16.65 -0.05
CA SER A 169 5.45 16.32 -1.44
C SER A 169 4.29 16.30 -2.42
N VAL A 170 3.06 16.37 -1.96
CA VAL A 170 1.86 16.23 -2.80
C VAL A 170 1.82 17.19 -4.00
N HIS A 171 2.29 18.42 -3.83
CA HIS A 171 2.38 19.43 -4.89
C HIS A 171 3.56 19.24 -5.86
N LYS A 172 4.43 18.24 -5.58
CA LYS A 172 5.60 17.94 -6.43
C LYS A 172 5.29 16.88 -7.51
N GLY A 173 4.01 16.69 -7.83
CA GLY A 173 3.57 15.80 -8.91
C GLY A 173 2.66 14.64 -8.49
N PHE A 174 2.16 14.61 -7.26
CA PHE A 174 1.08 13.69 -6.89
C PHE A 174 -0.28 14.21 -7.37
N PHE A 175 -0.64 15.44 -7.01
CA PHE A 175 -1.84 16.07 -7.55
C PHE A 175 -1.70 16.28 -9.06
N GLY A 176 -2.72 15.86 -9.80
CA GLY A 176 -2.76 15.87 -11.26
C GLY A 176 -2.08 14.65 -11.91
N SER A 177 -1.54 13.70 -11.13
CA SER A 177 -0.94 12.46 -11.67
C SER A 177 -1.99 11.48 -12.23
N ARG A 178 -3.24 11.59 -11.80
CA ARG A 178 -4.39 10.79 -12.28
C ARG A 178 -4.13 9.29 -12.26
N PRO A 179 -3.69 8.71 -11.15
CA PRO A 179 -3.30 7.31 -11.11
C PRO A 179 -4.49 6.36 -11.29
N PHE A 180 -5.67 6.72 -10.78
CA PHE A 180 -6.84 5.85 -10.75
C PHE A 180 -7.41 5.60 -12.15
N SER A 181 -7.55 6.63 -12.97
CA SER A 181 -7.97 6.49 -14.37
C SER A 181 -6.93 5.75 -15.20
N LYS A 182 -5.63 5.99 -14.97
CA LYS A 182 -4.54 5.29 -15.66
C LYS A 182 -4.52 3.80 -15.33
N ILE A 183 -4.75 3.43 -14.07
CA ILE A 183 -4.87 2.03 -13.66
C ILE A 183 -6.02 1.35 -14.41
N ASN A 184 -7.20 1.95 -14.37
CA ASN A 184 -8.37 1.37 -15.00
C ASN A 184 -8.23 1.25 -16.52
N GLN A 185 -7.68 2.27 -17.17
CA GLN A 185 -7.39 2.21 -18.60
C GLN A 185 -6.48 1.02 -18.93
N PHE A 186 -5.38 0.84 -18.20
CA PHE A 186 -4.48 -0.29 -18.42
C PHE A 186 -5.16 -1.64 -18.19
N LEU A 187 -5.95 -1.78 -17.12
CA LEU A 187 -6.67 -3.02 -16.84
C LEU A 187 -7.66 -3.36 -17.97
N GLU A 188 -8.44 -2.39 -18.42
CA GLU A 188 -9.38 -2.57 -19.56
C GLU A 188 -8.68 -2.94 -20.85
N GLU A 189 -7.56 -2.30 -21.20
CA GLU A 189 -6.72 -2.62 -22.36
C GLU A 189 -6.19 -4.06 -22.32
N LYS A 190 -6.04 -4.62 -21.12
CA LYS A 190 -5.61 -6.02 -20.90
C LYS A 190 -6.77 -6.99 -20.69
N GLY A 191 -8.00 -6.56 -20.93
CA GLY A 191 -9.19 -7.39 -20.76
C GLY A 191 -9.51 -7.76 -19.32
N LYS A 192 -9.03 -6.97 -18.36
CA LYS A 192 -9.31 -7.13 -16.93
C LYS A 192 -10.39 -6.15 -16.49
N GLU A 193 -11.20 -6.56 -15.51
CA GLU A 193 -12.17 -5.64 -14.91
C GLU A 193 -11.48 -4.47 -14.22
N PRO A 194 -11.92 -3.22 -14.47
CA PRO A 194 -11.41 -2.05 -13.77
C PRO A 194 -11.75 -2.11 -12.28
N ILE A 195 -11.05 -1.29 -11.50
CA ILE A 195 -11.32 -1.13 -10.08
C ILE A 195 -12.45 -0.11 -9.89
N ASN A 196 -13.41 -0.45 -9.06
CA ASN A 196 -14.42 0.47 -8.56
C ASN A 196 -13.85 1.16 -7.32
N TRP A 197 -13.25 2.30 -7.55
CA TRP A 197 -12.55 3.07 -6.51
C TRP A 197 -13.43 3.69 -5.44
#